data_1bd75d5fcb7a6e98a1d903ed0303f6cf
#
_entry.id   1bd75d5fcb7a6e98a1d903ed0303f6cf
#
_cell.length_a   1.000
_cell.length_b   1.000
_cell.length_c   1.000
_cell.angle_alpha   90.00
_cell.angle_beta   90.00
_cell.angle_gamma   90.00
#
_symmetry.space_group_name_H-M   'P 1'
#
loop_
_entity.id
_entity.type
_entity.pdbx_description
1 polymer ?
#
loop_
_entity_poly.entity_id
_entity_poly.type
_entity_poly.pdbx_seq_one_letter_code
_entity_poly.pdbx_strand_id
1 'polypeptide(L)'
;TPSTCTIRQVDELPWDGQPVFTDKKFLLPDVRLLAPIFPTKIVAVGKNYIDHARELGGQTTDEPVIFIKPPTSIIGPDAPIRRPAVSQRVDHEGELAVIINQPCHNVDAADARRVILGYTIANDVTARDIQAAEGQWTRAKSYDTFCPLGPWIETQLDPSDQDILVEVIHADGTSEVRQDENTAAVVHTVSEIIEFVSSVMTLLPGDVILTGTPAGIGPLVEGDTVTVSIDGIGTLSNPVVNA
;
A
#
# COMPACT_ATOMS: atom_id res chain seq x y z
N THR A 1 6.05 -22.29 8.56
CA THR A 1 5.48 -22.58 7.22
C THR A 1 3.99 -22.18 7.21
N PRO A 2 3.44 -21.62 6.12
CA PRO A 2 2.04 -21.17 6.04
C PRO A 2 0.99 -22.22 6.45
N SER A 3 1.30 -23.50 6.30
CA SER A 3 0.40 -24.62 6.61
C SER A 3 0.06 -24.81 8.11
N THR A 4 0.76 -24.11 8.99
CA THR A 4 0.53 -24.20 10.45
C THR A 4 0.06 -22.89 11.08
N CYS A 5 -0.06 -21.83 10.29
CA CYS A 5 -0.52 -20.53 10.78
C CYS A 5 -2.01 -20.60 11.15
N THR A 6 -2.33 -20.26 12.39
CA THR A 6 -3.70 -20.29 12.94
C THR A 6 -4.23 -18.86 13.05
N ILE A 7 -5.38 -18.62 12.43
CA ILE A 7 -6.14 -17.37 12.55
C ILE A 7 -7.15 -17.54 13.70
N ARG A 8 -7.21 -16.57 14.59
CA ARG A 8 -8.23 -16.50 15.66
C ARG A 8 -9.22 -15.39 15.32
N GLN A 9 -10.50 -15.69 15.43
CA GLN A 9 -11.53 -14.68 15.26
C GLN A 9 -11.50 -13.71 16.45
N VAL A 10 -11.58 -12.40 16.14
CA VAL A 10 -11.85 -11.36 17.14
C VAL A 10 -13.34 -11.03 17.15
N ASP A 11 -13.86 -10.61 18.31
CA ASP A 11 -15.28 -10.27 18.49
C ASP A 11 -15.56 -8.85 17.96
N GLU A 12 -14.60 -7.94 18.18
CA GLU A 12 -14.67 -6.54 17.73
C GLU A 12 -13.35 -6.11 17.09
N LEU A 13 -13.41 -5.06 16.27
CA LEU A 13 -12.21 -4.44 15.68
C LEU A 13 -11.35 -3.80 16.78
N PRO A 14 -10.01 -3.91 16.72
CA PRO A 14 -9.10 -3.56 17.82
C PRO A 14 -8.82 -2.04 17.93
N TRP A 15 -9.82 -1.19 17.66
CA TRP A 15 -9.62 0.27 17.75
C TRP A 15 -9.46 0.77 19.18
N ASP A 16 -10.17 0.16 20.12
CA ASP A 16 -10.33 0.66 21.50
C ASP A 16 -9.53 -0.15 22.53
N GLY A 17 -8.53 -0.94 22.14
CA GLY A 17 -7.71 -1.69 23.10
C GLY A 17 -7.26 -3.06 22.64
N GLN A 18 -7.08 -3.96 23.60
CA GLN A 18 -6.66 -5.34 23.32
C GLN A 18 -7.78 -6.13 22.62
N PRO A 19 -7.45 -6.89 21.56
CA PRO A 19 -8.45 -7.67 20.83
C PRO A 19 -9.09 -8.73 21.75
N VAL A 20 -10.42 -8.79 21.73
CA VAL A 20 -11.18 -9.85 22.39
C VAL A 20 -11.33 -11.00 21.39
N PHE A 21 -10.71 -12.14 21.73
CA PHE A 21 -10.74 -13.32 20.87
C PHE A 21 -11.94 -14.21 21.20
N THR A 22 -12.59 -14.72 20.15
CA THR A 22 -13.57 -15.82 20.28
C THR A 22 -12.86 -17.17 20.32
N ASP A 23 -13.63 -18.24 20.53
CA ASP A 23 -13.12 -19.62 20.50
C ASP A 23 -12.87 -20.13 19.06
N LYS A 24 -13.31 -19.40 18.05
CA LYS A 24 -13.17 -19.83 16.66
C LYS A 24 -11.75 -19.66 16.16
N LYS A 25 -11.25 -20.71 15.52
CA LYS A 25 -9.92 -20.77 14.91
C LYS A 25 -10.02 -21.35 13.52
N PHE A 26 -9.17 -20.85 12.62
CA PHE A 26 -9.07 -21.29 11.24
C PHE A 26 -7.59 -21.51 10.90
N LEU A 27 -7.30 -22.40 9.98
CA LEU A 27 -5.97 -22.46 9.37
C LEU A 27 -5.91 -21.47 8.21
N LEU A 28 -4.78 -20.83 8.03
CA LEU A 28 -4.59 -19.87 6.93
C LEU A 28 -4.94 -20.47 5.54
N PRO A 29 -4.58 -21.72 5.22
CA PRO A 29 -4.97 -22.34 3.94
C PRO A 29 -6.48 -22.57 3.76
N ASP A 30 -7.26 -22.56 4.83
CA ASP A 30 -8.71 -22.82 4.79
C ASP A 30 -9.54 -21.54 4.63
N VAL A 31 -8.89 -20.39 4.52
CA VAL A 31 -9.56 -19.08 4.40
C VAL A 31 -9.06 -18.33 3.17
N ARG A 32 -9.90 -17.44 2.65
CA ARG A 32 -9.51 -16.44 1.68
C ARG A 32 -9.25 -15.12 2.40
N LEU A 33 -8.06 -14.57 2.22
CA LEU A 33 -7.76 -13.24 2.73
C LEU A 33 -8.49 -12.18 1.88
N LEU A 34 -9.00 -11.18 2.54
CA LEU A 34 -9.52 -9.96 1.93
C LEU A 34 -8.57 -8.82 2.28
N ALA A 35 -8.80 -7.63 1.72
CA ALA A 35 -8.12 -6.45 2.20
C ALA A 35 -8.36 -6.31 3.71
N PRO A 36 -7.30 -6.08 4.51
CA PRO A 36 -7.39 -6.15 5.97
C PRO A 36 -8.21 -5.02 6.59
N ILE A 37 -8.50 -3.98 5.81
CA ILE A 37 -9.24 -2.80 6.26
C ILE A 37 -10.02 -2.16 5.09
N PHE A 38 -11.11 -1.45 5.41
CA PHE A 38 -11.86 -0.59 4.50
C PHE A 38 -11.86 0.84 5.08
N PRO A 39 -10.97 1.71 4.62
CA PRO A 39 -10.81 3.06 5.13
C PRO A 39 -11.94 4.00 4.69
N THR A 40 -12.03 5.15 5.35
CA THR A 40 -12.85 6.27 4.84
C THR A 40 -12.13 6.99 3.71
N LYS A 41 -10.80 6.99 3.71
CA LYS A 41 -9.93 7.52 2.65
C LYS A 41 -8.56 6.83 2.65
N ILE A 42 -7.91 6.90 1.50
CA ILE A 42 -6.52 6.52 1.33
C ILE A 42 -5.76 7.78 0.91
N VAL A 43 -4.83 8.23 1.74
CA VAL A 43 -3.91 9.31 1.41
C VAL A 43 -2.62 8.70 0.90
N ALA A 44 -2.14 9.13 -0.26
CA ALA A 44 -0.91 8.61 -0.83
C ALA A 44 0.12 9.74 -0.98
N VAL A 45 1.40 9.37 -0.85
CA VAL A 45 2.54 10.29 -0.96
C VAL A 45 3.31 10.01 -2.24
N GLY A 46 3.41 11.01 -3.10
CA GLY A 46 4.20 10.92 -4.32
C GLY A 46 5.65 11.39 -4.13
N LYS A 47 6.57 10.80 -4.92
CA LYS A 47 7.98 11.20 -4.99
C LYS A 47 8.75 11.12 -3.67
N ASN A 48 8.43 10.17 -2.82
CA ASN A 48 9.06 10.01 -1.51
C ASN A 48 10.37 9.20 -1.53
N TYR A 49 10.83 8.74 -2.68
CA TYR A 49 12.14 8.16 -2.90
C TYR A 49 12.90 8.97 -3.96
N ILE A 50 14.17 9.30 -3.67
CA ILE A 50 14.97 10.20 -4.53
C ILE A 50 15.11 9.61 -5.94
N ASP A 51 15.41 8.32 -6.04
CA ASP A 51 15.67 7.69 -7.33
C ASP A 51 14.38 7.51 -8.14
N HIS A 52 13.23 7.26 -7.48
CA HIS A 52 11.93 7.28 -8.13
C HIS A 52 11.54 8.68 -8.65
N ALA A 53 11.81 9.73 -7.88
CA ALA A 53 11.59 11.11 -8.35
C ALA A 53 12.42 11.42 -9.61
N ARG A 54 13.68 10.95 -9.65
CA ARG A 54 14.56 11.08 -10.84
C ARG A 54 14.07 10.24 -12.03
N GLU A 55 13.60 9.02 -11.80
CA GLU A 55 13.01 8.14 -12.82
C GLU A 55 11.85 8.83 -13.54
N LEU A 56 11.04 9.59 -12.83
CA LEU A 56 9.95 10.40 -13.38
C LEU A 56 10.40 11.76 -13.97
N GLY A 57 11.71 12.02 -14.04
CA GLY A 57 12.27 13.27 -14.57
C GLY A 57 12.08 14.49 -13.67
N GLY A 58 11.80 14.27 -12.37
CA GLY A 58 11.58 15.33 -11.39
C GLY A 58 12.58 15.30 -10.24
N GLN A 59 12.25 16.05 -9.21
CA GLN A 59 12.97 16.11 -7.94
C GLN A 59 12.00 15.85 -6.80
N THR A 60 12.54 15.47 -5.64
CA THR A 60 11.80 15.45 -4.39
C THR A 60 11.44 16.88 -3.96
N THR A 61 10.47 17.00 -3.09
CA THR A 61 9.97 18.29 -2.58
C THR A 61 10.28 18.42 -1.09
N ASP A 62 10.38 19.66 -0.61
CA ASP A 62 10.60 19.94 0.81
C ASP A 62 9.41 19.50 1.70
N GLU A 63 8.20 19.47 1.13
CA GLU A 63 6.98 18.97 1.75
C GLU A 63 6.45 17.76 1.00
N PRO A 64 5.76 16.81 1.69
CA PRO A 64 5.14 15.65 1.04
C PRO A 64 4.11 16.07 -0.02
N VAL A 65 4.19 15.50 -1.22
CA VAL A 65 3.16 15.66 -2.25
C VAL A 65 2.07 14.62 -1.99
N ILE A 66 0.91 15.06 -1.54
CA ILE A 66 -0.20 14.15 -1.19
C ILE A 66 -1.31 14.16 -2.24
N PHE A 67 -1.94 13.00 -2.40
CA PHE A 67 -3.16 12.82 -3.19
C PHE A 67 -4.06 11.76 -2.56
N ILE A 68 -5.29 11.65 -3.03
CA ILE A 68 -6.30 10.72 -2.49
C ILE A 68 -6.58 9.62 -3.51
N LYS A 69 -6.66 8.37 -3.03
CA LYS A 69 -7.27 7.24 -3.75
C LYS A 69 -8.62 6.91 -3.08
N PRO A 70 -9.67 6.61 -3.87
CA PRO A 70 -10.97 6.24 -3.30
C PRO A 70 -10.93 4.84 -2.68
N PRO A 71 -11.68 4.58 -1.59
CA PRO A 71 -11.79 3.24 -1.01
C PRO A 71 -12.27 2.15 -1.99
N THR A 72 -13.02 2.53 -3.02
CA THR A 72 -13.49 1.61 -4.07
C THR A 72 -12.37 1.06 -4.95
N SER A 73 -11.17 1.64 -4.91
CA SER A 73 -10.00 1.11 -5.61
C SER A 73 -9.36 -0.09 -4.90
N ILE A 74 -9.74 -0.38 -3.64
CA ILE A 74 -9.12 -1.44 -2.83
C ILE A 74 -9.51 -2.83 -3.34
N ILE A 75 -8.50 -3.70 -3.42
CA ILE A 75 -8.64 -5.15 -3.53
C ILE A 75 -7.69 -5.84 -2.54
N GLY A 76 -8.04 -7.04 -2.12
CA GLY A 76 -7.21 -7.88 -1.27
C GLY A 76 -6.24 -8.77 -2.05
N PRO A 77 -5.50 -9.65 -1.34
CA PRO A 77 -4.63 -10.65 -1.94
C PRO A 77 -5.38 -11.52 -2.97
N ASP A 78 -4.69 -11.93 -4.00
CA ASP A 78 -5.16 -12.80 -5.10
C ASP A 78 -6.33 -12.22 -5.94
N ALA A 79 -6.82 -11.03 -5.62
CA ALA A 79 -7.82 -10.37 -6.43
C ALA A 79 -7.18 -9.71 -7.67
N PRO A 80 -7.82 -9.77 -8.86
CA PRO A 80 -7.20 -9.29 -10.08
C PRO A 80 -7.14 -7.75 -10.16
N ILE A 81 -5.98 -7.23 -10.54
CA ILE A 81 -5.81 -5.86 -11.02
C ILE A 81 -6.40 -5.79 -12.43
N ARG A 82 -7.36 -4.89 -12.67
CA ARG A 82 -8.04 -4.72 -13.94
C ARG A 82 -7.48 -3.52 -14.70
N ARG A 83 -6.81 -3.77 -15.82
CA ARG A 83 -6.27 -2.71 -16.66
C ARG A 83 -7.40 -2.07 -17.46
N PRO A 84 -7.71 -0.76 -17.28
CA PRO A 84 -8.77 -0.11 -18.01
C PRO A 84 -8.42 0.04 -19.50
N ALA A 85 -9.36 -0.26 -20.40
CA ALA A 85 -9.14 -0.22 -21.84
C ALA A 85 -8.71 1.15 -22.39
N VAL A 86 -8.93 2.21 -21.62
CA VAL A 86 -8.57 3.59 -22.01
C VAL A 86 -7.10 3.92 -21.74
N SER A 87 -6.38 3.11 -20.94
CA SER A 87 -4.96 3.30 -20.64
C SER A 87 -4.09 2.33 -21.44
N GLN A 88 -3.04 2.87 -22.04
CA GLN A 88 -2.05 2.09 -22.79
C GLN A 88 -0.89 1.62 -21.89
N ARG A 89 -0.76 2.18 -20.68
CA ARG A 89 0.30 1.85 -19.74
C ARG A 89 -0.19 1.92 -18.30
N VAL A 90 -0.27 0.77 -17.67
CA VAL A 90 -0.59 0.63 -16.23
C VAL A 90 0.65 0.08 -15.53
N ASP A 91 1.19 0.83 -14.57
CA ASP A 91 2.39 0.48 -13.81
C ASP A 91 2.04 0.02 -12.40
N HIS A 92 2.91 -0.84 -11.82
CA HIS A 92 2.93 -1.13 -10.39
C HIS A 92 3.72 -0.08 -9.61
N GLU A 93 3.40 0.08 -8.34
CA GLU A 93 4.14 0.86 -7.35
C GLU A 93 3.99 0.20 -5.98
N GLY A 94 4.98 -0.64 -5.59
CA GLY A 94 5.00 -1.30 -4.28
C GLY A 94 5.30 -0.30 -3.17
N GLU A 95 4.51 -0.33 -2.08
CA GLU A 95 4.59 0.65 -1.00
C GLU A 95 4.35 0.04 0.37
N LEU A 96 5.00 0.58 1.39
CA LEU A 96 4.58 0.43 2.77
C LEU A 96 3.32 1.28 2.99
N ALA A 97 2.30 0.70 3.64
CA ALA A 97 1.08 1.38 4.01
C ALA A 97 0.92 1.45 5.53
N VAL A 98 0.52 2.62 6.03
CA VAL A 98 0.27 2.88 7.45
C VAL A 98 -1.22 2.88 7.71
N ILE A 99 -1.66 2.22 8.79
CA ILE A 99 -3.06 2.17 9.21
C ILE A 99 -3.24 3.00 10.49
N ILE A 100 -4.19 3.91 10.48
CA ILE A 100 -4.49 4.80 11.62
C ILE A 100 -5.38 4.05 12.63
N ASN A 101 -5.13 4.23 13.94
CA ASN A 101 -5.89 3.56 15.00
C ASN A 101 -6.94 4.44 15.69
N GLN A 102 -6.80 5.76 15.67
CA GLN A 102 -7.69 6.67 16.38
C GLN A 102 -7.87 8.00 15.64
N PRO A 103 -8.96 8.74 15.87
CA PRO A 103 -9.13 10.05 15.27
C PRO A 103 -7.98 10.98 15.68
N CYS A 104 -7.37 11.65 14.70
CA CYS A 104 -6.26 12.57 14.97
C CYS A 104 -6.23 13.75 13.98
N HIS A 105 -5.70 14.87 14.45
CA HIS A 105 -5.51 16.12 13.71
C HIS A 105 -4.39 16.92 14.36
N ASN A 106 -3.50 17.53 13.57
CA ASN A 106 -2.31 18.26 14.03
C ASN A 106 -1.44 17.42 15.00
N VAL A 107 -1.02 16.24 14.54
CA VAL A 107 -0.16 15.34 15.31
C VAL A 107 1.29 15.73 15.07
N ASP A 108 2.06 16.00 16.13
CA ASP A 108 3.51 16.20 16.00
C ASP A 108 4.21 14.88 15.61
N ALA A 109 5.26 14.96 14.80
CA ALA A 109 6.01 13.77 14.35
C ALA A 109 6.48 12.88 15.51
N ALA A 110 6.87 13.49 16.63
CA ALA A 110 7.30 12.76 17.84
C ALA A 110 6.17 11.92 18.47
N ASP A 111 4.92 12.24 18.22
CA ASP A 111 3.74 11.55 18.75
C ASP A 111 3.06 10.63 17.71
N ALA A 112 3.53 10.61 16.46
CA ALA A 112 2.93 9.90 15.36
C ALA A 112 2.70 8.40 15.65
N ARG A 113 3.62 7.73 16.37
CA ARG A 113 3.48 6.29 16.72
C ARG A 113 2.21 6.00 17.52
N ARG A 114 1.69 6.96 18.28
CA ARG A 114 0.48 6.78 19.12
C ARG A 114 -0.80 6.63 18.32
N VAL A 115 -0.82 7.14 17.08
CA VAL A 115 -1.99 7.13 16.20
C VAL A 115 -1.91 6.04 15.13
N ILE A 116 -0.87 5.20 15.16
CA ILE A 116 -0.67 4.09 14.21
C ILE A 116 -1.17 2.79 14.82
N LEU A 117 -2.07 2.08 14.13
CA LEU A 117 -2.45 0.70 14.42
C LEU A 117 -1.32 -0.27 14.04
N GLY A 118 -0.80 -0.11 12.84
CA GLY A 118 0.21 -0.98 12.27
C GLY A 118 0.45 -0.66 10.80
N TYR A 119 1.06 -1.62 10.11
CA TYR A 119 1.55 -1.47 8.75
C TYR A 119 1.08 -2.64 7.88
N THR A 120 0.94 -2.39 6.60
CA THR A 120 0.62 -3.42 5.60
C THR A 120 1.30 -3.08 4.27
N ILE A 121 1.16 -3.96 3.30
CA ILE A 121 1.67 -3.73 1.95
C ILE A 121 0.56 -3.11 1.10
N ALA A 122 0.93 -2.18 0.22
CA ALA A 122 0.07 -1.66 -0.84
C ALA A 122 0.76 -1.71 -2.21
N ASN A 123 -0.05 -1.64 -3.25
CA ASN A 123 0.40 -1.38 -4.61
C ASN A 123 -0.40 -0.18 -5.16
N ASP A 124 0.26 0.97 -5.32
CA ASP A 124 -0.35 2.19 -5.85
C ASP A 124 -0.42 2.15 -7.38
N VAL A 125 -1.21 1.22 -7.91
CA VAL A 125 -1.37 0.99 -9.35
C VAL A 125 -1.75 2.28 -10.07
N THR A 126 -1.07 2.54 -11.20
CA THR A 126 -1.11 3.84 -11.88
C THR A 126 -1.31 3.70 -13.39
N ALA A 127 -2.32 4.34 -13.95
CA ALA A 127 -2.44 4.56 -15.39
C ALA A 127 -1.46 5.68 -15.83
N ARG A 128 -0.27 5.28 -16.20
CA ARG A 128 0.88 6.20 -16.34
C ARG A 128 0.74 7.21 -17.47
N ASP A 129 0.18 6.81 -18.59
CA ASP A 129 -0.12 7.67 -19.73
C ASP A 129 -1.16 8.75 -19.36
N ILE A 130 -2.16 8.40 -18.57
CA ILE A 130 -3.18 9.33 -18.07
C ILE A 130 -2.54 10.29 -17.06
N GLN A 131 -1.70 9.79 -16.14
CA GLN A 131 -0.97 10.62 -15.18
C GLN A 131 -0.08 11.67 -15.89
N ALA A 132 0.61 11.27 -16.95
CA ALA A 132 1.48 12.16 -17.70
C ALA A 132 0.70 13.23 -18.49
N ALA A 133 -0.51 12.89 -18.97
CA ALA A 133 -1.34 13.79 -19.75
C ALA A 133 -2.13 14.80 -18.91
N GLU A 134 -2.46 14.43 -17.65
CA GLU A 134 -3.30 15.21 -16.75
C GLU A 134 -2.46 15.76 -15.59
N GLY A 135 -2.58 17.04 -15.26
CA GLY A 135 -1.85 17.65 -14.13
C GLY A 135 -2.34 17.16 -12.75
N GLN A 136 -3.51 16.53 -12.69
CA GLN A 136 -4.11 15.98 -11.48
C GLN A 136 -4.08 14.43 -11.52
N TRP A 137 -3.64 13.79 -10.46
CA TRP A 137 -3.42 12.31 -10.45
C TRP A 137 -4.67 11.49 -10.14
N THR A 138 -5.75 12.14 -9.69
CA THR A 138 -6.98 11.45 -9.24
C THR A 138 -7.45 10.40 -10.24
N ARG A 139 -7.59 10.73 -11.51
CA ARG A 139 -8.07 9.77 -12.52
C ARG A 139 -7.11 8.62 -12.74
N ALA A 140 -5.80 8.91 -12.84
CA ALA A 140 -4.76 7.91 -13.09
C ALA A 140 -4.61 6.90 -11.95
N LYS A 141 -4.95 7.29 -10.72
CA LYS A 141 -4.74 6.55 -9.46
C LYS A 141 -6.02 5.92 -8.88
N SER A 142 -7.19 6.17 -9.47
CA SER A 142 -8.50 5.89 -8.84
C SER A 142 -9.37 4.88 -9.55
N TYR A 143 -8.87 4.18 -10.56
CA TYR A 143 -9.64 3.10 -11.16
C TYR A 143 -9.92 2.00 -10.13
N ASP A 144 -11.06 1.33 -10.26
CA ASP A 144 -11.35 0.13 -9.47
C ASP A 144 -10.19 -0.85 -9.56
N THR A 145 -9.84 -1.49 -8.44
CA THR A 145 -8.71 -2.42 -8.30
C THR A 145 -7.31 -1.79 -8.27
N PHE A 146 -7.17 -0.47 -8.31
CA PHE A 146 -5.87 0.19 -8.36
C PHE A 146 -5.20 0.39 -7.00
N CYS A 147 -5.74 -0.22 -5.93
CA CYS A 147 -5.12 -0.24 -4.61
C CYS A 147 -5.17 -1.66 -3.99
N PRO A 148 -4.39 -2.63 -4.51
CA PRO A 148 -4.12 -3.85 -3.75
C PRO A 148 -3.60 -3.50 -2.36
N LEU A 149 -4.17 -4.14 -1.31
CA LEU A 149 -3.86 -3.87 0.09
C LEU A 149 -3.88 -5.18 0.91
N GLY A 150 -2.83 -5.44 1.68
CA GLY A 150 -2.71 -6.65 2.49
C GLY A 150 -1.27 -7.15 2.62
N PRO A 151 -1.05 -8.41 3.01
CA PRO A 151 -2.04 -9.45 3.27
C PRO A 151 -2.74 -9.31 4.63
N TRP A 152 -2.10 -8.69 5.62
CA TRP A 152 -2.59 -8.41 6.98
C TRP A 152 -1.98 -7.12 7.50
N ILE A 153 -2.34 -6.71 8.71
CA ILE A 153 -1.73 -5.56 9.40
C ILE A 153 -0.74 -6.11 10.44
N GLU A 154 0.55 -5.74 10.29
CA GLU A 154 1.58 -6.01 11.28
C GLU A 154 1.66 -4.84 12.28
N THR A 155 1.43 -5.13 13.56
CA THR A 155 1.31 -4.09 14.59
C THR A 155 2.60 -3.79 15.34
N GLN A 156 3.64 -4.61 15.15
CA GLN A 156 4.92 -4.49 15.86
C GLN A 156 6.10 -4.11 14.94
N LEU A 157 5.82 -3.76 13.67
CA LEU A 157 6.85 -3.41 12.72
C LEU A 157 7.55 -2.10 13.09
N ASP A 158 8.86 -2.05 12.92
CA ASP A 158 9.62 -0.81 12.77
C ASP A 158 9.63 -0.43 11.29
N PRO A 159 8.98 0.68 10.88
CA PRO A 159 8.88 1.04 9.48
C PRO A 159 10.14 1.67 8.90
N SER A 160 11.17 1.91 9.70
CA SER A 160 12.34 2.70 9.31
C SER A 160 13.43 1.91 8.60
N ASP A 161 13.36 0.56 8.63
CA ASP A 161 14.40 -0.31 8.06
C ASP A 161 13.78 -1.65 7.63
N GLN A 162 13.02 -1.63 6.52
CA GLN A 162 12.41 -2.81 5.94
C GLN A 162 12.72 -2.88 4.45
N ASP A 163 13.17 -4.05 3.99
CA ASP A 163 13.36 -4.26 2.56
C ASP A 163 12.00 -4.36 1.87
N ILE A 164 11.88 -3.66 0.74
CA ILE A 164 10.71 -3.67 -0.15
C ILE A 164 11.13 -4.18 -1.53
N LEU A 165 10.50 -5.25 -1.95
CA LEU A 165 10.77 -5.91 -3.22
C LEU A 165 9.50 -6.02 -4.05
N VAL A 166 9.59 -5.71 -5.34
CA VAL A 166 8.52 -6.00 -6.31
C VAL A 166 9.04 -6.92 -7.39
N GLU A 167 8.38 -8.06 -7.54
CA GLU A 167 8.62 -9.05 -8.58
C GLU A 167 7.40 -9.12 -9.51
N VAL A 168 7.64 -9.18 -10.81
CA VAL A 168 6.61 -9.46 -11.82
C VAL A 168 6.89 -10.83 -12.43
N ILE A 169 5.89 -11.70 -12.33
CA ILE A 169 5.87 -13.03 -12.93
C ILE A 169 5.01 -12.95 -14.19
N HIS A 170 5.61 -13.23 -15.35
CA HIS A 170 4.95 -13.16 -16.65
C HIS A 170 4.13 -14.40 -16.95
N ALA A 171 3.22 -14.29 -17.91
CA ALA A 171 2.34 -15.40 -18.35
C ALA A 171 3.12 -16.63 -18.86
N ASP A 172 4.36 -16.46 -19.33
CA ASP A 172 5.25 -17.55 -19.77
C ASP A 172 6.01 -18.22 -18.62
N GLY A 173 5.82 -17.75 -17.38
CA GLY A 173 6.47 -18.26 -16.17
C GLY A 173 7.85 -17.65 -15.89
N THR A 174 8.34 -16.74 -16.71
CA THR A 174 9.54 -15.96 -16.39
C THR A 174 9.22 -14.92 -15.32
N SER A 175 10.20 -14.58 -14.49
CA SER A 175 10.04 -13.52 -13.49
C SER A 175 11.19 -12.53 -13.52
N GLU A 176 10.91 -11.30 -13.09
CA GLU A 176 11.93 -10.30 -12.91
C GLU A 176 11.66 -9.45 -11.66
N VAL A 177 12.73 -9.12 -10.94
CA VAL A 177 12.69 -8.13 -9.86
C VAL A 177 12.70 -6.75 -10.50
N ARG A 178 11.70 -5.94 -10.17
CA ARG A 178 11.50 -4.58 -10.69
C ARG A 178 11.90 -3.50 -9.69
N GLN A 179 11.51 -3.66 -8.44
CA GLN A 179 11.87 -2.74 -7.37
C GLN A 179 12.57 -3.55 -6.28
N ASP A 180 13.69 -3.03 -5.77
CA ASP A 180 14.50 -3.62 -4.71
C ASP A 180 15.16 -2.49 -3.94
N GLU A 181 14.60 -2.12 -2.81
CA GLU A 181 15.03 -0.97 -2.02
C GLU A 181 14.63 -1.16 -0.55
N ASN A 182 15.07 -0.25 0.30
CA ASN A 182 14.78 -0.26 1.72
C ASN A 182 13.98 0.98 2.14
N THR A 183 13.06 0.85 3.08
CA THR A 183 12.25 1.96 3.60
C THR A 183 13.09 3.06 4.27
N ALA A 184 14.34 2.79 4.62
CA ALA A 184 15.28 3.81 5.10
C ALA A 184 15.64 4.86 4.04
N ALA A 185 15.40 4.59 2.74
CA ALA A 185 15.72 5.51 1.64
C ALA A 185 14.64 6.56 1.37
N VAL A 186 13.56 6.61 2.18
CA VAL A 186 12.50 7.62 2.05
C VAL A 186 13.01 9.02 2.36
N VAL A 187 12.47 10.02 1.67
CA VAL A 187 12.73 11.44 1.91
C VAL A 187 11.99 11.92 3.16
N HIS A 188 10.70 11.59 3.25
CA HIS A 188 9.86 11.90 4.41
C HIS A 188 9.54 10.61 5.14
N THR A 189 9.88 10.55 6.41
CA THR A 189 9.61 9.42 7.29
C THR A 189 8.10 9.25 7.54
N VAL A 190 7.67 8.08 7.99
CA VAL A 190 6.28 7.83 8.40
C VAL A 190 5.79 8.89 9.38
N SER A 191 6.62 9.29 10.34
CA SER A 191 6.24 10.29 11.35
C SER A 191 6.02 11.67 10.75
N GLU A 192 6.90 12.12 9.87
CA GLU A 192 6.76 13.39 9.15
C GLU A 192 5.55 13.41 8.20
N ILE A 193 5.28 12.29 7.55
CA ILE A 193 4.07 12.14 6.71
C ILE A 193 2.80 12.27 7.56
N ILE A 194 2.74 11.62 8.73
CA ILE A 194 1.57 11.73 9.62
C ILE A 194 1.39 13.16 10.12
N GLU A 195 2.49 13.82 10.55
CA GLU A 195 2.45 15.23 10.95
C GLU A 195 1.88 16.09 9.83
N PHE A 196 2.42 15.97 8.61
CA PHE A 196 1.98 16.74 7.46
C PHE A 196 0.52 16.45 7.10
N VAL A 197 0.14 15.19 6.92
CA VAL A 197 -1.22 14.81 6.52
C VAL A 197 -2.24 15.21 7.58
N SER A 198 -1.93 15.03 8.86
CA SER A 198 -2.84 15.39 9.95
C SER A 198 -2.99 16.92 10.12
N SER A 199 -2.03 17.71 9.67
CA SER A 199 -2.17 19.17 9.62
C SER A 199 -3.13 19.63 8.52
N VAL A 200 -3.25 18.87 7.44
CA VAL A 200 -4.13 19.16 6.29
C VAL A 200 -5.56 18.67 6.53
N MET A 201 -5.72 17.47 7.11
CA MET A 201 -7.04 16.83 7.28
C MET A 201 -7.09 15.91 8.50
N THR A 202 -8.27 15.77 9.10
CA THR A 202 -8.50 14.78 10.16
C THR A 202 -8.35 13.37 9.60
N LEU A 203 -7.56 12.55 10.28
CA LEU A 203 -7.46 11.10 10.03
C LEU A 203 -8.40 10.37 11.00
N LEU A 204 -9.01 9.28 10.53
CA LEU A 204 -9.94 8.44 11.28
C LEU A 204 -9.40 7.02 11.43
N PRO A 205 -9.87 6.24 12.42
CA PRO A 205 -9.50 4.83 12.56
C PRO A 205 -9.75 4.07 11.27
N GLY A 206 -8.75 3.32 10.84
CA GLY A 206 -8.79 2.58 9.58
C GLY A 206 -8.38 3.35 8.34
N ASP A 207 -8.20 4.67 8.40
CA ASP A 207 -7.62 5.39 7.27
C ASP A 207 -6.21 4.87 6.96
N VAL A 208 -5.89 4.89 5.68
CA VAL A 208 -4.64 4.34 5.13
C VAL A 208 -3.79 5.48 4.58
N ILE A 209 -2.49 5.43 4.88
CA ILE A 209 -1.49 6.30 4.27
C ILE A 209 -0.51 5.43 3.49
N LEU A 210 -0.37 5.65 2.18
CA LEU A 210 0.66 5.05 1.33
C LEU A 210 1.90 5.95 1.37
N THR A 211 3.07 5.35 1.61
CA THR A 211 4.28 6.14 1.94
C THR A 211 5.18 6.45 0.77
N GLY A 212 4.76 6.10 -0.45
CA GLY A 212 5.56 6.25 -1.65
C GLY A 212 6.29 4.97 -2.06
N THR A 213 6.66 4.92 -3.32
CA THR A 213 7.30 3.77 -3.96
C THR A 213 8.75 4.06 -4.34
N PRO A 214 9.67 3.07 -4.29
CA PRO A 214 11.03 3.20 -4.82
C PRO A 214 11.05 3.21 -6.35
N ALA A 215 12.24 3.46 -6.93
CA ALA A 215 12.48 3.35 -8.37
C ALA A 215 12.31 1.90 -8.87
N GLY A 216 12.13 1.76 -10.19
CA GLY A 216 11.90 0.48 -10.85
C GLY A 216 10.43 0.21 -11.18
N ILE A 217 9.59 1.26 -11.19
CA ILE A 217 8.20 1.15 -11.66
C ILE A 217 8.17 0.66 -13.11
N GLY A 218 7.14 -0.10 -13.46
CA GLY A 218 7.05 -0.65 -14.80
C GLY A 218 5.67 -1.16 -15.18
N PRO A 219 5.47 -1.36 -16.50
CA PRO A 219 4.18 -1.76 -17.02
C PRO A 219 3.81 -3.20 -16.61
N LEU A 220 2.55 -3.36 -16.28
CA LEU A 220 1.86 -4.63 -16.10
C LEU A 220 1.07 -4.96 -17.36
N VAL A 221 1.10 -6.21 -17.80
CA VAL A 221 0.32 -6.69 -18.95
C VAL A 221 -0.62 -7.81 -18.53
N GLU A 222 -1.59 -8.15 -19.37
CA GLU A 222 -2.52 -9.26 -19.12
C GLU A 222 -1.77 -10.56 -18.95
N GLY A 223 -2.09 -11.31 -17.91
CA GLY A 223 -1.46 -12.59 -17.56
C GLY A 223 -0.28 -12.47 -16.62
N ASP A 224 0.20 -11.26 -16.34
CA ASP A 224 1.21 -11.04 -15.29
C ASP A 224 0.62 -11.31 -13.91
N THR A 225 1.50 -11.62 -12.98
CA THR A 225 1.24 -11.57 -11.54
C THR A 225 2.27 -10.66 -10.90
N VAL A 226 1.83 -9.58 -10.27
CA VAL A 226 2.71 -8.70 -9.51
C VAL A 226 2.70 -9.08 -8.04
N THR A 227 3.89 -9.17 -7.46
CA THR A 227 4.11 -9.55 -6.06
C THR A 227 4.93 -8.46 -5.37
N VAL A 228 4.39 -7.90 -4.31
CA VAL A 228 5.07 -6.94 -3.44
C VAL A 228 5.38 -7.63 -2.13
N SER A 229 6.64 -7.62 -1.72
CA SER A 229 7.10 -8.18 -0.44
C SER A 229 7.72 -7.10 0.42
N ILE A 230 7.39 -7.09 1.70
CA ILE A 230 8.04 -6.21 2.69
C ILE A 230 8.43 -7.08 3.88
N ASP A 231 9.69 -6.93 4.32
CA ASP A 231 10.20 -7.65 5.47
C ASP A 231 9.35 -7.37 6.72
N GLY A 232 9.19 -8.37 7.57
CA GLY A 232 8.33 -8.28 8.74
C GLY A 232 6.82 -8.34 8.47
N ILE A 233 6.35 -8.07 7.23
CA ILE A 233 4.93 -8.18 6.88
C ILE A 233 4.65 -9.45 6.08
N GLY A 234 5.37 -9.68 4.99
CA GLY A 234 5.14 -10.81 4.10
C GLY A 234 4.94 -10.38 2.66
N THR A 235 3.95 -10.96 1.97
CA THR A 235 3.80 -10.84 0.51
C THR A 235 2.35 -10.57 0.12
N LEU A 236 2.16 -9.60 -0.78
CA LEU A 236 0.90 -9.27 -1.43
C LEU A 236 1.02 -9.58 -2.93
N SER A 237 0.24 -10.52 -3.43
CA SER A 237 0.29 -10.97 -4.82
C SER A 237 -1.05 -10.77 -5.50
N ASN A 238 -1.03 -10.26 -6.73
CA ASN A 238 -2.24 -9.98 -7.51
C ASN A 238 -2.04 -10.29 -9.00
N PRO A 239 -2.92 -11.09 -9.62
CA PRO A 239 -2.90 -11.30 -11.06
C PRO A 239 -3.41 -10.06 -11.81
N VAL A 240 -2.99 -9.92 -13.05
CA VAL A 240 -3.33 -8.79 -13.92
C VAL A 240 -4.23 -9.27 -15.07
N VAL A 241 -5.34 -8.58 -15.27
CA VAL A 241 -6.30 -8.87 -16.36
C VAL A 241 -6.70 -7.58 -17.09
N ASN A 242 -7.14 -7.69 -18.32
CA ASN A 242 -7.81 -6.59 -19.00
C ASN A 242 -9.25 -6.43 -18.47
N ALA A 243 -9.74 -5.17 -18.41
CA ALA A 243 -11.12 -4.85 -17.98
C ALA A 243 -12.13 -5.05 -19.11
#